data_5e523b58907cfbda7d556cbcc1d3bda8
#
_entry.id   5e523b58907cfbda7d556cbcc1d3bda8
#
_cell.length_a   1.000
_cell.length_b   1.000
_cell.length_c   1.000
_cell.angle_alpha   90.00
_cell.angle_beta   90.00
_cell.angle_gamma   90.00
#
_symmetry.space_group_name_H-M   'P 1'
#
loop_
_entity.id
_entity.type
_entity.pdbx_description
1 polymer ?
#
loop_
_entity_poly.entity_id
_entity_poly.type
_entity_poly.pdbx_seq_one_letter_code
_entity_poly.pdbx_strand_id
1 'polypeptide(L)'
;MYWTIWLTDFIGKHMREYHGGSIINISSMYSKIAPDPKLYDDTQYWNPESYSVMKAGINAYTKRTAVKLGPDNIRCNAVLPGAFPNKSVDDQVFLQRLRDKSVLGRVGKPEELCGIVQYLASDASSFTTGQEFVIDGGWTVT
;
A
#
# COMPACT_ATOMS: atom_id res chain seq x y z
N MET A 1 -5.11 -10.99 3.55
CA MET A 1 -6.37 -10.58 2.87
C MET A 1 -7.62 -10.79 3.73
N TYR A 2 -7.85 -11.96 4.34
CA TYR A 2 -9.04 -12.24 5.15
C TYR A 2 -9.27 -11.18 6.26
N TRP A 3 -8.25 -10.89 7.07
CA TRP A 3 -8.34 -9.89 8.13
C TRP A 3 -8.64 -8.48 7.61
N THR A 4 -8.08 -8.09 6.46
CA THR A 4 -8.36 -6.78 5.83
C THR A 4 -9.85 -6.68 5.47
N ILE A 5 -10.40 -7.73 4.86
CA ILE A 5 -11.83 -7.77 4.48
C ILE A 5 -12.71 -7.70 5.72
N TRP A 6 -12.46 -8.58 6.68
CA TRP A 6 -13.27 -8.66 7.89
C TRP A 6 -13.24 -7.35 8.69
N LEU A 7 -12.05 -6.81 8.91
CA LEU A 7 -11.89 -5.57 9.68
C LEU A 7 -12.53 -4.38 8.96
N THR A 8 -12.36 -4.27 7.66
CA THR A 8 -12.96 -3.20 6.85
C THR A 8 -14.49 -3.27 6.88
N ASP A 9 -15.06 -4.46 6.75
CA ASP A 9 -16.53 -4.63 6.83
C ASP A 9 -17.05 -4.33 8.24
N PHE A 10 -16.31 -4.73 9.28
CA PHE A 10 -16.68 -4.45 10.67
C PHE A 10 -16.63 -2.94 10.98
N ILE A 11 -15.52 -2.28 10.67
CA ILE A 11 -15.34 -0.84 10.89
C ILE A 11 -16.30 -0.01 10.00
N GLY A 12 -16.52 -0.44 8.76
CA GLY A 12 -17.44 0.24 7.84
C GLY A 12 -18.88 0.27 8.36
N LYS A 13 -19.32 -0.79 9.03
CA LYS A 13 -20.64 -0.77 9.72
C LYS A 13 -20.68 0.27 10.83
N HIS A 14 -19.63 0.32 11.65
CA HIS A 14 -19.54 1.27 12.75
C HIS A 14 -19.45 2.72 12.25
N MET A 15 -18.67 2.99 11.20
CA MET A 15 -18.54 4.33 10.61
C MET A 15 -19.86 4.88 10.08
N ARG A 16 -20.80 4.03 9.64
CA ARG A 16 -22.15 4.44 9.24
C ARG A 16 -22.92 5.09 10.38
N GLU A 17 -22.76 4.59 11.60
CA GLU A 17 -23.41 5.13 12.79
C GLU A 17 -22.92 6.54 13.12
N TYR A 18 -21.72 6.90 12.68
CA TYR A 18 -21.06 8.20 12.86
C TYR A 18 -21.09 9.09 11.61
N HIS A 19 -21.87 8.69 10.58
CA HIS A 19 -22.12 9.46 9.36
C HIS A 19 -20.88 9.78 8.50
N GLY A 20 -19.86 8.96 8.55
CA GLY A 20 -18.69 9.11 7.67
C GLY A 20 -17.42 8.49 8.21
N GLY A 21 -16.36 8.51 7.36
CA GLY A 21 -15.05 8.01 7.76
C GLY A 21 -14.07 7.88 6.60
N SER A 22 -12.85 7.52 6.94
CA SER A 22 -11.80 7.21 5.95
C SER A 22 -11.11 5.90 6.28
N ILE A 23 -11.13 4.98 5.33
CA ILE A 23 -10.45 3.68 5.39
C ILE A 23 -9.22 3.75 4.50
N ILE A 24 -8.06 3.43 5.05
CA ILE A 24 -6.78 3.44 4.33
C ILE A 24 -6.20 2.02 4.37
N ASN A 25 -6.25 1.35 3.24
CA ASN A 25 -5.68 0.01 3.10
C ASN A 25 -4.21 0.10 2.71
N ILE A 26 -3.34 -0.66 3.37
CA ILE A 26 -1.92 -0.75 3.00
C ILE A 26 -1.72 -1.96 2.07
N SER A 27 -1.49 -1.66 0.80
CA SER A 27 -1.17 -2.63 -0.24
C SER A 27 0.35 -2.71 -0.47
N SER A 28 0.81 -2.74 -1.71
CA SER A 28 2.22 -2.76 -2.11
C SER A 28 2.36 -2.37 -3.58
N MET A 29 3.49 -1.84 -3.99
CA MET A 29 3.85 -1.70 -5.41
C MET A 29 3.80 -3.04 -6.16
N TYR A 30 4.08 -4.15 -5.49
CA TYR A 30 3.98 -5.51 -6.06
C TYR A 30 2.53 -5.98 -6.32
N SER A 31 1.54 -5.15 -6.08
CA SER A 31 0.19 -5.31 -6.61
C SER A 31 0.05 -4.79 -8.05
N LYS A 32 1.03 -4.05 -8.56
CA LYS A 32 1.09 -3.43 -9.90
C LYS A 32 2.13 -4.07 -10.80
N ILE A 33 3.27 -4.46 -10.24
CA ILE A 33 4.40 -5.07 -10.95
C ILE A 33 4.78 -6.38 -10.29
N ALA A 34 5.44 -7.26 -11.06
CA ALA A 34 6.03 -8.48 -10.51
C ALA A 34 7.34 -8.17 -9.77
N PRO A 35 7.62 -8.84 -8.64
CA PRO A 35 8.95 -8.84 -8.06
C PRO A 35 9.97 -9.40 -9.05
N ASP A 36 11.10 -8.71 -9.20
CA ASP A 36 12.24 -9.22 -9.98
C ASP A 36 13.00 -10.26 -9.13
N PRO A 37 13.07 -11.55 -9.55
CA PRO A 37 13.78 -12.57 -8.78
C PRO A 37 15.24 -12.24 -8.52
N LYS A 38 15.90 -11.54 -9.45
CA LYS A 38 17.31 -11.14 -9.33
C LYS A 38 17.63 -10.26 -8.13
N LEU A 39 16.61 -9.60 -7.57
CA LEU A 39 16.79 -8.83 -6.33
C LEU A 39 17.19 -9.71 -5.15
N TYR A 40 16.74 -10.97 -5.17
CA TYR A 40 16.82 -11.91 -4.04
C TYR A 40 17.94 -12.94 -4.22
N ASP A 41 18.60 -12.98 -5.41
CA ASP A 41 19.71 -13.91 -5.67
C ASP A 41 20.81 -13.77 -4.62
N ASP A 42 21.25 -14.90 -4.07
CA ASP A 42 22.31 -14.98 -3.04
C ASP A 42 21.99 -14.22 -1.74
N THR A 43 20.72 -13.98 -1.45
CA THR A 43 20.27 -13.36 -0.19
C THR A 43 19.42 -14.33 0.63
N GLN A 44 19.23 -14.01 1.93
CA GLN A 44 18.26 -14.73 2.78
C GLN A 44 16.81 -14.25 2.59
N TYR A 45 16.60 -13.24 1.76
CA TYR A 45 15.28 -12.65 1.52
C TYR A 45 14.60 -13.31 0.33
N TRP A 46 13.28 -13.25 0.29
CA TRP A 46 12.47 -13.74 -0.80
C TRP A 46 11.09 -13.08 -0.78
N ASN A 47 10.40 -13.10 -1.89
CA ASN A 47 9.04 -12.60 -1.99
C ASN A 47 8.11 -13.75 -2.38
N PRO A 48 7.19 -14.20 -1.50
CA PRO A 48 6.29 -15.30 -1.80
C PRO A 48 5.32 -14.93 -2.93
N GLU A 49 5.05 -15.85 -3.84
CA GLU A 49 4.13 -15.67 -4.97
C GLU A 49 2.75 -15.19 -4.52
N SER A 50 2.26 -15.68 -3.38
CA SER A 50 0.99 -15.28 -2.79
C SER A 50 0.95 -13.80 -2.35
N TYR A 51 2.11 -13.16 -2.14
CA TYR A 51 2.16 -11.78 -1.68
C TYR A 51 1.56 -10.81 -2.69
N SER A 52 2.01 -10.85 -3.95
CA SER A 52 1.49 -9.98 -5.02
C SER A 52 0.01 -10.24 -5.26
N VAL A 53 -0.44 -11.49 -5.25
CA VAL A 53 -1.85 -11.87 -5.39
C VAL A 53 -2.69 -11.25 -4.27
N MET A 54 -2.24 -11.39 -3.01
CA MET A 54 -2.94 -10.80 -1.87
C MET A 54 -3.01 -9.28 -1.96
N LYS A 55 -1.91 -8.63 -2.35
CA LYS A 55 -1.85 -7.16 -2.44
C LYS A 55 -2.70 -6.64 -3.61
N ALA A 56 -2.73 -7.31 -4.75
CA ALA A 56 -3.65 -6.99 -5.85
C ALA A 56 -5.13 -7.17 -5.43
N GLY A 57 -5.42 -8.21 -4.66
CA GLY A 57 -6.74 -8.42 -4.07
C GLY A 57 -7.17 -7.30 -3.12
N ILE A 58 -6.24 -6.71 -2.36
CA ILE A 58 -6.51 -5.53 -1.50
C ILE A 58 -6.90 -4.32 -2.36
N ASN A 59 -6.23 -4.09 -3.49
CA ASN A 59 -6.57 -2.99 -4.41
C ASN A 59 -7.98 -3.15 -4.97
N ALA A 60 -8.32 -4.34 -5.48
CA ALA A 60 -9.66 -4.64 -5.98
C ALA A 60 -10.73 -4.48 -4.88
N TYR A 61 -10.43 -4.96 -3.67
CA TYR A 61 -11.31 -4.83 -2.51
C TYR A 61 -11.49 -3.36 -2.08
N THR A 62 -10.46 -2.53 -2.14
CA THR A 62 -10.52 -1.09 -1.87
C THR A 62 -11.53 -0.40 -2.79
N LYS A 63 -11.46 -0.65 -4.09
CA LYS A 63 -12.41 -0.10 -5.08
C LYS A 63 -13.84 -0.53 -4.80
N ARG A 64 -14.05 -1.83 -4.55
CA ARG A 64 -15.36 -2.36 -4.18
C ARG A 64 -15.91 -1.70 -2.91
N THR A 65 -15.06 -1.52 -1.90
CA THR A 65 -15.43 -0.90 -0.63
C THR A 65 -15.79 0.58 -0.82
N ALA A 66 -15.03 1.31 -1.62
CA ALA A 66 -15.33 2.70 -1.96
C ALA A 66 -16.71 2.86 -2.59
N VAL A 67 -17.07 1.99 -3.54
CA VAL A 67 -18.41 1.97 -4.16
C VAL A 67 -19.49 1.61 -3.14
N LYS A 68 -19.25 0.61 -2.28
CA LYS A 68 -20.22 0.12 -1.30
C LYS A 68 -20.52 1.13 -0.20
N LEU A 69 -19.50 1.85 0.28
CA LEU A 69 -19.59 2.72 1.46
C LEU A 69 -19.63 4.22 1.11
N GLY A 70 -19.37 4.59 -0.14
CA GLY A 70 -19.40 5.98 -0.60
C GLY A 70 -20.75 6.70 -0.33
N PRO A 71 -21.91 6.05 -0.57
CA PRO A 71 -23.22 6.65 -0.23
C PRO A 71 -23.38 7.00 1.26
N ASP A 72 -22.60 6.34 2.14
CA ASP A 72 -22.61 6.59 3.58
C ASP A 72 -21.54 7.64 3.98
N ASN A 73 -20.97 8.39 3.02
CA ASN A 73 -19.87 9.35 3.23
C ASN A 73 -18.59 8.70 3.82
N ILE A 74 -18.32 7.43 3.49
CA ILE A 74 -17.13 6.70 3.92
C ILE A 74 -16.22 6.52 2.71
N ARG A 75 -15.02 7.08 2.77
CA ARG A 75 -13.99 6.95 1.73
C ARG A 75 -13.14 5.71 1.98
N CYS A 76 -12.65 5.07 0.92
CA CYS A 76 -11.74 3.94 1.03
C CYS A 76 -10.67 4.04 -0.06
N ASN A 77 -9.39 4.14 0.35
CA ASN A 77 -8.26 4.28 -0.56
C ASN A 77 -7.15 3.29 -0.18
N ALA A 78 -6.23 3.02 -1.10
CA ALA A 78 -5.06 2.18 -0.88
C ALA A 78 -3.77 2.97 -1.02
N VAL A 79 -2.84 2.76 -0.08
CA VAL A 79 -1.44 3.19 -0.19
C VAL A 79 -0.62 1.97 -0.61
N LEU A 80 0.23 2.14 -1.62
CA LEU A 80 1.07 1.11 -2.21
C LEU A 80 2.55 1.46 -2.00
N PRO A 81 3.13 1.12 -0.84
CA PRO A 81 4.54 1.38 -0.59
C PRO A 81 5.44 0.58 -1.53
N GLY A 82 6.57 1.18 -1.92
CA GLY A 82 7.70 0.55 -2.58
C GLY A 82 8.65 -0.13 -1.61
N ALA A 83 9.95 0.06 -1.83
CA ALA A 83 10.99 -0.49 -0.97
C ALA A 83 11.18 0.35 0.31
N PHE A 84 10.61 -0.11 1.40
CA PHE A 84 10.77 0.41 2.76
C PHE A 84 11.33 -0.70 3.65
N PRO A 85 12.62 -1.06 3.53
CA PRO A 85 13.21 -2.16 4.28
C PRO A 85 13.16 -1.88 5.79
N ASN A 86 12.97 -2.93 6.58
CA ASN A 86 13.06 -2.85 8.03
C ASN A 86 14.50 -2.50 8.43
N LYS A 87 14.69 -1.83 9.56
CA LYS A 87 16.01 -1.50 10.14
C LYS A 87 16.88 -2.72 10.45
N SER A 88 16.27 -3.90 10.59
CA SER A 88 17.00 -5.17 10.76
C SER A 88 17.59 -5.72 9.46
N VAL A 89 17.29 -5.15 8.31
CA VAL A 89 17.90 -5.53 7.03
C VAL A 89 19.27 -4.88 6.95
N ASP A 90 20.32 -5.68 7.09
CA ASP A 90 21.74 -5.26 7.10
C ASP A 90 22.53 -5.71 5.86
N ASP A 91 21.94 -6.53 4.98
CA ASP A 91 22.53 -6.98 3.73
C ASP A 91 22.73 -5.79 2.76
N GLN A 92 23.95 -5.33 2.63
CA GLN A 92 24.30 -4.17 1.79
C GLN A 92 24.13 -4.45 0.30
N VAL A 93 24.30 -5.70 -0.15
CA VAL A 93 24.09 -6.10 -1.55
C VAL A 93 22.61 -6.01 -1.88
N PHE A 94 21.76 -6.57 -1.04
CA PHE A 94 20.31 -6.48 -1.20
C PHE A 94 19.82 -5.03 -1.15
N LEU A 95 20.29 -4.24 -0.17
CA LEU A 95 19.93 -2.83 -0.06
C LEU A 95 20.37 -2.02 -1.29
N GLN A 96 21.54 -2.33 -1.87
CA GLN A 96 21.99 -1.66 -3.08
C GLN A 96 21.12 -1.99 -4.27
N ARG A 97 20.74 -3.27 -4.46
CA ARG A 97 19.80 -3.70 -5.51
C ARG A 97 18.45 -2.96 -5.40
N LEU A 98 17.93 -2.75 -4.18
CA LEU A 98 16.70 -1.98 -3.97
C LEU A 98 16.87 -0.50 -4.36
N ARG A 99 18.03 0.12 -4.04
CA ARG A 99 18.34 1.51 -4.43
C ARG A 99 18.39 1.68 -5.94
N ASP A 100 19.03 0.74 -6.62
CA ASP A 100 19.25 0.77 -8.08
C ASP A 100 17.93 0.68 -8.87
N LYS A 101 16.88 0.12 -8.27
CA LYS A 101 15.53 0.08 -8.87
C LYS A 101 14.74 1.36 -8.66
N SER A 102 15.10 2.19 -7.70
CA SER A 102 14.41 3.46 -7.42
C SER A 102 14.97 4.60 -8.29
N VAL A 103 14.12 5.36 -8.94
CA VAL A 103 14.51 6.59 -9.67
C VAL A 103 15.19 7.59 -8.74
N LEU A 104 14.77 7.64 -7.46
CA LEU A 104 15.39 8.50 -6.45
C LEU A 104 16.73 7.96 -5.92
N GLY A 105 17.20 6.78 -6.37
CA GLY A 105 18.49 6.19 -6.01
C GLY A 105 18.62 5.77 -4.54
N ARG A 106 17.49 5.63 -3.83
CA ARG A 106 17.48 5.26 -2.40
C ARG A 106 16.21 4.47 -2.04
N VAL A 107 16.25 3.81 -0.91
CA VAL A 107 15.07 3.22 -0.29
C VAL A 107 14.25 4.27 0.46
N GLY A 108 12.98 4.01 0.66
CA GLY A 108 12.07 4.87 1.42
C GLY A 108 12.31 4.77 2.93
N LYS A 109 11.96 5.84 3.63
CA LYS A 109 11.90 5.89 5.10
C LYS A 109 10.44 5.82 5.54
N PRO A 110 10.09 5.08 6.60
CA PRO A 110 8.69 4.95 7.06
C PRO A 110 7.96 6.28 7.23
N GLU A 111 8.67 7.34 7.66
CA GLU A 111 8.12 8.68 7.87
C GLU A 111 7.61 9.32 6.56
N GLU A 112 8.13 8.89 5.41
CA GLU A 112 7.72 9.40 4.09
C GLU A 112 6.31 8.91 3.67
N LEU A 113 5.77 7.92 4.38
CA LEU A 113 4.38 7.49 4.22
C LEU A 113 3.40 8.34 5.04
N CYS A 114 3.88 9.10 6.04
CA CYS A 114 3.00 9.87 6.93
C CYS A 114 2.17 10.92 6.17
N GLY A 115 2.78 11.61 5.19
CA GLY A 115 2.10 12.66 4.44
C GLY A 115 0.88 12.16 3.67
N ILE A 116 0.99 11.03 2.97
CA ILE A 116 -0.15 10.45 2.24
C ILE A 116 -1.22 9.92 3.20
N VAL A 117 -0.81 9.33 4.34
CA VAL A 117 -1.76 8.86 5.36
C VAL A 117 -2.51 10.05 5.98
N GLN A 118 -1.82 11.13 6.33
CA GLN A 118 -2.45 12.36 6.85
C GLN A 118 -3.43 12.97 5.85
N TYR A 119 -3.03 13.07 4.56
CA TYR A 119 -3.92 13.53 3.49
C TYR A 119 -5.19 12.67 3.42
N LEU A 120 -5.04 11.35 3.36
CA LEU A 120 -6.17 10.44 3.23
C LEU A 120 -7.05 10.37 4.48
N ALA A 121 -6.49 10.60 5.65
CA ALA A 121 -7.23 10.61 6.92
C ALA A 121 -8.01 11.90 7.18
N SER A 122 -7.68 12.98 6.48
CA SER A 122 -8.26 14.32 6.69
C SER A 122 -9.28 14.69 5.60
N ASP A 123 -9.99 15.81 5.83
CA ASP A 123 -10.94 16.39 4.89
C ASP A 123 -10.28 16.96 3.61
N ALA A 124 -8.96 17.13 3.61
CA ALA A 124 -8.22 17.47 2.39
C ALA A 124 -8.43 16.46 1.27
N SER A 125 -8.81 15.21 1.61
CA SER A 125 -9.14 14.14 0.67
C SER A 125 -10.65 13.85 0.56
N SER A 126 -11.51 14.82 0.89
CA SER A 126 -12.98 14.64 0.92
C SER A 126 -13.58 14.16 -0.41
N PHE A 127 -12.93 14.44 -1.54
CA PHE A 127 -13.36 13.99 -2.88
C PHE A 127 -12.47 12.86 -3.44
N THR A 128 -11.73 12.16 -2.57
CA THR A 128 -10.78 11.09 -2.96
C THR A 128 -11.23 9.75 -2.39
N THR A 129 -11.74 8.85 -3.24
CA THR A 129 -12.12 7.49 -2.85
C THR A 129 -11.85 6.49 -3.98
N GLY A 130 -11.61 5.23 -3.66
CA GLY A 130 -11.31 4.16 -4.61
C GLY A 130 -9.93 4.26 -5.26
N GLN A 131 -9.05 5.15 -4.80
CA GLN A 131 -7.76 5.43 -5.42
C GLN A 131 -6.62 4.58 -4.84
N GLU A 132 -5.59 4.42 -5.66
CA GLU A 132 -4.37 3.68 -5.35
C GLU A 132 -3.17 4.64 -5.44
N PHE A 133 -2.55 4.91 -4.29
CA PHE A 133 -1.42 5.84 -4.18
C PHE A 133 -0.11 5.07 -4.06
N VAL A 134 0.68 5.10 -5.13
CA VAL A 134 2.01 4.46 -5.16
C VAL A 134 3.04 5.41 -4.57
N ILE A 135 3.79 4.94 -3.57
CA ILE A 135 4.86 5.69 -2.89
C ILE A 135 6.11 4.81 -2.93
N ASP A 136 6.88 4.88 -4.02
CA ASP A 136 7.91 3.89 -4.33
C ASP A 136 9.24 4.48 -4.86
N GLY A 137 9.39 5.81 -4.82
CA GLY A 137 10.58 6.48 -5.34
C GLY A 137 10.74 6.37 -6.86
N GLY A 138 9.63 6.14 -7.59
CA GLY A 138 9.60 6.02 -9.04
C GLY A 138 9.87 4.63 -9.58
N TRP A 139 9.96 3.60 -8.73
CA TRP A 139 10.24 2.23 -9.17
C TRP A 139 9.27 1.70 -10.22
N THR A 140 7.97 1.92 -10.05
CA THR A 140 6.95 1.34 -10.95
C THR A 140 6.77 2.07 -12.29
N VAL A 141 7.52 3.14 -12.54
CA VAL A 141 7.45 3.93 -13.80
C VAL A 141 8.66 3.73 -14.71
N THR A 142 9.57 2.79 -14.36
CA THR A 142 10.77 2.43 -15.12
C THR A 142 10.66 1.06 -15.75
#